data_68602af2bc840b9875cf9d3477b59370
#
_entry.id   68602af2bc840b9875cf9d3477b59370
#
_cell.length_a   1.000
_cell.length_b   1.000
_cell.length_c   1.000
_cell.angle_alpha   90.00
_cell.angle_beta   90.00
_cell.angle_gamma   90.00
#
_symmetry.space_group_name_H-M   'P 1'
#
loop_
_entity.id
_entity.type
_entity.pdbx_description
1 polymer ?
#
loop_
_entity_poly.entity_id
_entity_poly.type
_entity_poly.pdbx_seq_one_letter_code
_entity_poly.pdbx_strand_id
1 'polypeptide(L)'
;CIRDRSVDDLVYVDQHPAPDAKMPIRAQQRQGGGLAGTALVTASRLGSQAAYCGVLGDDELSRFTLEELEREGVDCTPTFTNTEARPYHSIVIVDRSSGHRTILYSGDGVTEPEPERITPDLVAECRVLFVDHTVIGAAVRAVELAHAHGIPVVGDIESDRDPRLPELMYQIDHLILGIQLAGRVTGESEPAAMVRALARPNGACCAVTAGERGCWYSERGGEVRHFPAFPVHVVDTTGCGDVFHGAYAACMARDEQISRAIEIATAAAGIKSTQPGGRSGIPDLPTIERFLREYNRGDM
;
A
#
# COMPACT_ATOMS: atom_id res chain seq x y z
N CYS A 1 -0.37 7.30 -9.81
CA CYS A 1 -0.98 6.12 -9.17
C CYS A 1 -2.46 6.05 -9.52
N ILE A 2 -2.94 4.90 -9.99
CA ILE A 2 -4.36 4.67 -10.32
C ILE A 2 -4.92 3.70 -9.30
N ARG A 3 -5.78 4.18 -8.34
CA ARG A 3 -6.08 3.38 -7.15
C ARG A 3 -7.26 3.86 -6.30
N ASP A 4 -7.57 2.99 -5.31
CA ASP A 4 -8.54 3.21 -4.27
C ASP A 4 -7.99 3.87 -3.00
N ARG A 5 -8.87 4.39 -2.17
CA ARG A 5 -8.63 5.05 -0.90
C ARG A 5 -9.77 4.76 0.07
N SER A 6 -9.46 4.81 1.35
CA SER A 6 -10.46 4.72 2.41
C SER A 6 -10.41 5.91 3.36
N VAL A 7 -11.50 6.12 4.03
CA VAL A 7 -11.60 6.95 5.23
C VAL A 7 -11.89 6.01 6.39
N ASP A 8 -11.06 6.05 7.41
CA ASP A 8 -11.16 5.18 8.57
C ASP A 8 -11.56 6.00 9.80
N ASP A 9 -12.74 5.73 10.36
CA ASP A 9 -13.17 6.25 11.65
C ASP A 9 -12.78 5.25 12.74
N LEU A 10 -11.69 5.54 13.46
CA LEU A 10 -11.21 4.72 14.58
C LEU A 10 -12.00 5.07 15.83
N VAL A 11 -12.55 4.05 16.48
CA VAL A 11 -13.34 4.16 17.71
C VAL A 11 -12.65 3.33 18.79
N TYR A 12 -12.10 3.99 19.79
CA TYR A 12 -11.40 3.35 20.89
C TYR A 12 -12.37 3.04 22.04
N VAL A 13 -12.43 1.77 22.43
CA VAL A 13 -13.26 1.28 23.53
C VAL A 13 -12.38 0.55 24.56
N ASP A 14 -12.84 0.43 25.82
CA ASP A 14 -12.06 -0.27 26.85
C ASP A 14 -11.91 -1.76 26.54
N GLN A 15 -12.99 -2.38 26.00
CA GLN A 15 -13.00 -3.76 25.51
C GLN A 15 -13.99 -3.88 24.35
N HIS A 16 -13.83 -4.91 23.50
CA HIS A 16 -14.75 -5.12 22.38
C HIS A 16 -16.20 -5.29 22.87
N PRO A 17 -17.18 -4.57 22.26
CA PRO A 17 -18.59 -4.68 22.68
C PRO A 17 -19.14 -6.09 22.46
N ALA A 18 -19.82 -6.63 23.49
CA ALA A 18 -20.66 -7.80 23.33
C ALA A 18 -21.96 -7.44 22.59
N PRO A 19 -22.69 -8.41 22.02
CA PRO A 19 -24.03 -8.16 21.49
C PRO A 19 -24.91 -7.45 22.52
N ASP A 20 -25.73 -6.50 22.06
CA ASP A 20 -26.65 -5.68 22.86
C ASP A 20 -26.00 -4.79 23.95
N ALA A 21 -24.67 -4.67 23.95
CA ALA A 21 -23.96 -3.83 24.90
C ALA A 21 -24.10 -2.34 24.55
N LYS A 22 -24.19 -1.51 25.59
CA LYS A 22 -24.05 -0.04 25.49
C LYS A 22 -22.86 0.37 26.33
N MET A 23 -21.87 0.98 25.67
CA MET A 23 -20.62 1.36 26.32
C MET A 23 -20.10 2.71 25.81
N PRO A 24 -19.30 3.42 26.62
CA PRO A 24 -18.73 4.70 26.22
C PRO A 24 -17.58 4.50 25.20
N ILE A 25 -17.53 5.37 24.20
CA ILE A 25 -16.34 5.59 23.38
C ILE A 25 -15.32 6.38 24.21
N ARG A 26 -14.06 5.96 24.22
CA ARG A 26 -12.97 6.62 24.95
C ARG A 26 -12.23 7.66 24.13
N ALA A 27 -12.10 7.42 22.83
CA ALA A 27 -11.56 8.34 21.85
C ALA A 27 -12.12 8.00 20.48
N GLN A 28 -12.15 8.99 19.61
CA GLN A 28 -12.49 8.81 18.20
C GLN A 28 -11.51 9.63 17.36
N GLN A 29 -11.10 9.06 16.24
CA GLN A 29 -10.20 9.73 15.29
C GLN A 29 -10.59 9.33 13.87
N ARG A 30 -10.69 10.30 12.97
CA ARG A 30 -10.79 10.06 11.53
C ARG A 30 -9.40 10.19 10.91
N GLN A 31 -9.05 9.25 10.04
CA GLN A 31 -7.81 9.28 9.28
C GLN A 31 -8.04 8.80 7.84
N GLY A 32 -7.19 9.25 6.94
CA GLY A 32 -7.12 8.67 5.61
C GLY A 32 -6.47 7.28 5.67
N GLY A 33 -7.03 6.35 4.94
CA GLY A 33 -6.56 4.97 4.78
C GLY A 33 -6.49 4.56 3.32
N GLY A 34 -6.65 3.26 3.09
CA GLY A 34 -6.57 2.62 1.77
C GLY A 34 -5.14 2.39 1.32
N LEU A 35 -4.97 1.32 0.54
CA LEU A 35 -3.68 0.85 0.03
C LEU A 35 -2.91 1.98 -0.66
N ALA A 36 -3.54 2.60 -1.68
CA ALA A 36 -2.95 3.70 -2.41
C ALA A 36 -2.69 4.95 -1.60
N GLY A 37 -3.70 5.37 -0.83
CA GLY A 37 -3.57 6.60 -0.06
C GLY A 37 -2.35 6.54 0.87
N THR A 38 -2.17 5.41 1.55
CA THR A 38 -1.03 5.20 2.46
C THR A 38 0.29 5.05 1.71
N ALA A 39 0.30 4.34 0.57
CA ALA A 39 1.50 4.22 -0.26
C ALA A 39 1.93 5.56 -0.88
N LEU A 40 0.99 6.39 -1.35
CA LEU A 40 1.29 7.73 -1.90
C LEU A 40 1.81 8.69 -0.84
N VAL A 41 1.20 8.71 0.36
CA VAL A 41 1.70 9.49 1.50
C VAL A 41 3.12 9.06 1.85
N THR A 42 3.39 7.75 1.86
CA THR A 42 4.74 7.23 2.09
C THR A 42 5.71 7.71 1.02
N ALA A 43 5.36 7.57 -0.25
CA ALA A 43 6.22 8.02 -1.36
C ALA A 43 6.48 9.54 -1.28
N SER A 44 5.48 10.34 -0.95
CA SER A 44 5.61 11.78 -0.77
C SER A 44 6.55 12.13 0.39
N ARG A 45 6.38 11.51 1.57
CA ARG A 45 7.27 11.72 2.73
C ARG A 45 8.72 11.28 2.46
N LEU A 46 8.91 10.33 1.53
CA LEU A 46 10.24 9.94 1.07
C LEU A 46 10.79 10.85 -0.04
N GLY A 47 10.11 11.96 -0.35
CA GLY A 47 10.57 13.00 -1.28
C GLY A 47 10.19 12.77 -2.75
N SER A 48 9.30 11.82 -3.06
CA SER A 48 8.78 11.63 -4.42
C SER A 48 7.65 12.63 -4.69
N GLN A 49 7.55 13.09 -5.94
CA GLN A 49 6.35 13.77 -6.43
C GLN A 49 5.27 12.72 -6.69
N ALA A 50 4.39 12.53 -5.72
CA ALA A 50 3.33 11.55 -5.78
C ALA A 50 2.05 12.18 -6.36
N ALA A 51 1.37 11.48 -7.29
CA ALA A 51 0.10 11.92 -7.84
C ALA A 51 -0.96 10.83 -7.71
N TYR A 52 -2.17 11.23 -7.34
CA TYR A 52 -3.33 10.37 -7.18
C TYR A 52 -4.26 10.48 -8.39
N CYS A 53 -4.61 9.35 -8.98
CA CYS A 53 -5.61 9.25 -10.04
C CYS A 53 -6.66 8.22 -9.63
N GLY A 54 -7.87 8.66 -9.38
CA GLY A 54 -9.02 7.84 -8.98
C GLY A 54 -10.32 8.61 -9.23
N VAL A 55 -11.45 8.09 -8.74
CA VAL A 55 -12.75 8.77 -8.85
C VAL A 55 -13.24 9.15 -7.47
N LEU A 56 -13.58 10.41 -7.26
CA LEU A 56 -14.16 10.93 -6.02
C LEU A 56 -15.44 11.71 -6.30
N GLY A 57 -16.32 11.74 -5.31
CA GLY A 57 -17.52 12.55 -5.34
C GLY A 57 -17.33 13.95 -4.74
N ASP A 58 -18.46 14.55 -4.38
CA ASP A 58 -18.53 15.83 -3.71
C ASP A 58 -19.01 15.74 -2.25
N ASP A 59 -19.08 14.52 -1.71
CA ASP A 59 -19.45 14.26 -0.32
C ASP A 59 -18.33 14.63 0.68
N GLU A 60 -18.66 14.58 1.97
CA GLU A 60 -17.74 14.91 3.05
C GLU A 60 -16.49 13.99 3.05
N LEU A 61 -16.67 12.68 2.80
CA LEU A 61 -15.57 11.71 2.83
C LEU A 61 -14.64 11.91 1.63
N SER A 62 -15.19 12.24 0.46
CA SER A 62 -14.41 12.56 -0.73
C SER A 62 -13.57 13.82 -0.54
N ARG A 63 -14.15 14.89 0.01
CA ARG A 63 -13.42 16.12 0.35
C ARG A 63 -12.33 15.87 1.39
N PHE A 64 -12.66 15.15 2.47
CA PHE A 64 -11.68 14.77 3.49
C PHE A 64 -10.50 14.00 2.89
N THR A 65 -10.77 13.06 1.96
CA THR A 65 -9.73 12.28 1.28
C THR A 65 -8.78 13.16 0.49
N LEU A 66 -9.29 14.11 -0.30
CA LEU A 66 -8.48 15.04 -1.09
C LEU A 66 -7.63 15.94 -0.18
N GLU A 67 -8.25 16.56 0.82
CA GLU A 67 -7.57 17.43 1.79
C GLU A 67 -6.44 16.72 2.53
N GLU A 68 -6.65 15.45 2.92
CA GLU A 68 -5.62 14.64 3.57
C GLU A 68 -4.44 14.35 2.63
N LEU A 69 -4.71 13.95 1.40
CA LEU A 69 -3.67 13.65 0.41
C LEU A 69 -2.89 14.92 0.03
N GLU A 70 -3.57 16.03 -0.21
CA GLU A 70 -2.95 17.32 -0.54
C GLU A 70 -2.09 17.86 0.61
N ARG A 71 -2.54 17.69 1.86
CA ARG A 71 -1.77 18.05 3.07
C ARG A 71 -0.46 17.27 3.18
N GLU A 72 -0.46 16.03 2.70
CA GLU A 72 0.72 15.17 2.62
C GLU A 72 1.55 15.39 1.35
N GLY A 73 1.23 16.41 0.55
CA GLY A 73 1.98 16.79 -0.65
C GLY A 73 1.72 15.89 -1.87
N VAL A 74 0.61 15.15 -1.89
CA VAL A 74 0.19 14.34 -3.04
C VAL A 74 -0.59 15.24 -4.00
N ASP A 75 -0.20 15.24 -5.27
CA ASP A 75 -0.95 15.92 -6.33
C ASP A 75 -2.26 15.18 -6.64
N CYS A 76 -3.39 15.81 -6.38
CA CYS A 76 -4.72 15.29 -6.65
C CYS A 76 -5.34 15.84 -7.96
N THR A 77 -4.60 16.62 -8.74
CA THR A 77 -5.07 17.18 -10.04
C THR A 77 -5.59 16.09 -10.99
N PRO A 78 -4.98 14.89 -11.10
CA PRO A 78 -5.49 13.82 -11.97
C PRO A 78 -6.75 13.12 -11.48
N THR A 79 -7.39 13.58 -10.41
CA THR A 79 -8.59 12.94 -9.85
C THR A 79 -9.81 13.23 -10.74
N PHE A 80 -10.56 12.18 -11.06
CA PHE A 80 -11.84 12.31 -11.76
C PHE A 80 -12.97 12.56 -10.77
N THR A 81 -13.95 13.37 -11.17
CA THR A 81 -15.12 13.66 -10.35
C THR A 81 -16.34 12.91 -10.88
N ASN A 82 -17.09 12.27 -9.97
CA ASN A 82 -18.41 11.70 -10.21
C ASN A 82 -19.22 11.86 -8.92
N THR A 83 -20.35 12.58 -8.97
CA THR A 83 -21.17 12.94 -7.80
C THR A 83 -21.70 11.73 -7.03
N GLU A 84 -21.84 10.58 -7.69
CA GLU A 84 -22.27 9.32 -7.04
C GLU A 84 -21.11 8.55 -6.42
N ALA A 85 -19.85 8.92 -6.72
CA ALA A 85 -18.69 8.21 -6.22
C ALA A 85 -18.39 8.55 -4.77
N ARG A 86 -17.89 7.54 -4.04
CA ARG A 86 -17.44 7.67 -2.65
C ARG A 86 -16.17 6.88 -2.42
N PRO A 87 -15.33 7.27 -1.44
CA PRO A 87 -14.25 6.41 -0.99
C PRO A 87 -14.81 5.22 -0.19
N TYR A 88 -14.04 4.15 -0.03
CA TYR A 88 -14.31 3.18 1.04
C TYR A 88 -14.41 3.90 2.37
N HIS A 89 -15.36 3.46 3.20
CA HIS A 89 -15.51 3.98 4.55
C HIS A 89 -15.44 2.83 5.54
N SER A 90 -14.53 2.95 6.51
CA SER A 90 -14.36 1.94 7.56
C SER A 90 -14.65 2.53 8.93
N ILE A 91 -15.31 1.73 9.77
CA ILE A 91 -15.37 1.96 11.22
C ILE A 91 -14.48 0.90 11.86
N VAL A 92 -13.42 1.35 12.53
CA VAL A 92 -12.42 0.49 13.15
C VAL A 92 -12.60 0.54 14.67
N ILE A 93 -13.17 -0.52 15.25
CA ILE A 93 -13.29 -0.65 16.70
C ILE A 93 -11.97 -1.15 17.25
N VAL A 94 -11.31 -0.34 18.06
CA VAL A 94 -10.03 -0.67 18.70
C VAL A 94 -10.27 -0.99 20.19
N ASP A 95 -10.01 -2.23 20.56
CA ASP A 95 -10.05 -2.71 21.94
C ASP A 95 -8.75 -2.31 22.66
N ARG A 96 -8.83 -1.40 23.62
CA ARG A 96 -7.67 -0.88 24.34
C ARG A 96 -7.06 -1.89 25.31
N SER A 97 -7.84 -2.88 25.76
CA SER A 97 -7.37 -3.89 26.70
C SER A 97 -6.49 -4.95 26.05
N SER A 98 -6.79 -5.30 24.79
CA SER A 98 -6.12 -6.36 24.05
C SER A 98 -5.27 -5.86 22.88
N GLY A 99 -5.49 -4.62 22.42
CA GLY A 99 -4.90 -4.08 21.20
C GLY A 99 -5.53 -4.65 19.92
N HIS A 100 -6.52 -5.54 20.03
CA HIS A 100 -7.20 -6.09 18.86
C HIS A 100 -8.13 -5.06 18.22
N ARG A 101 -8.41 -5.26 16.93
CA ARG A 101 -9.33 -4.42 16.17
C ARG A 101 -10.33 -5.24 15.38
N THR A 102 -11.52 -4.66 15.22
CA THR A 102 -12.56 -5.15 14.31
C THR A 102 -12.85 -4.06 13.30
N ILE A 103 -12.83 -4.40 12.02
CA ILE A 103 -13.05 -3.47 10.92
C ILE A 103 -14.39 -3.77 10.29
N LEU A 104 -15.27 -2.78 10.27
CA LEU A 104 -16.51 -2.76 9.51
C LEU A 104 -16.30 -1.80 8.35
N TYR A 105 -16.61 -2.21 7.12
CA TYR A 105 -16.41 -1.33 5.97
C TYR A 105 -17.59 -1.35 5.02
N SER A 106 -17.80 -0.23 4.34
CA SER A 106 -18.70 -0.08 3.20
C SER A 106 -17.92 0.30 1.96
N GLY A 107 -18.23 -0.36 0.85
CA GLY A 107 -17.77 -0.03 -0.49
C GLY A 107 -18.87 0.59 -1.35
N ASP A 108 -19.99 1.03 -0.74
CA ASP A 108 -21.10 1.62 -1.47
C ASP A 108 -20.67 2.93 -2.13
N GLY A 109 -20.86 3.04 -3.45
CA GLY A 109 -20.45 4.19 -4.24
C GLY A 109 -18.97 4.20 -4.64
N VAL A 110 -18.20 3.16 -4.30
CA VAL A 110 -16.84 3.02 -4.82
C VAL A 110 -16.91 2.69 -6.31
N THR A 111 -16.26 3.53 -7.12
CA THR A 111 -16.23 3.39 -8.58
C THR A 111 -14.80 3.47 -9.09
N GLU A 112 -14.50 2.77 -10.18
CA GLU A 112 -13.23 2.90 -10.90
C GLU A 112 -13.34 3.95 -12.02
N PRO A 113 -12.22 4.58 -12.42
CA PRO A 113 -12.21 5.38 -13.64
C PRO A 113 -12.55 4.51 -14.85
N GLU A 114 -13.31 5.06 -15.79
CA GLU A 114 -13.48 4.42 -17.09
C GLU A 114 -12.10 4.25 -17.75
N PRO A 115 -11.73 3.05 -18.27
CA PRO A 115 -10.41 2.81 -18.85
C PRO A 115 -10.03 3.80 -19.94
N GLU A 116 -11.00 4.27 -20.72
CA GLU A 116 -10.83 5.24 -21.81
C GLU A 116 -10.38 6.61 -21.31
N ARG A 117 -10.66 6.95 -20.06
CA ARG A 117 -10.22 8.21 -19.43
C ARG A 117 -8.75 8.16 -18.99
N ILE A 118 -8.16 6.96 -18.95
CA ILE A 118 -6.73 6.80 -18.70
C ILE A 118 -5.98 7.05 -20.01
N THR A 119 -5.49 8.26 -20.17
CA THR A 119 -4.82 8.73 -21.40
C THR A 119 -3.30 8.58 -21.30
N PRO A 120 -2.58 8.55 -22.44
CA PRO A 120 -1.12 8.53 -22.44
C PRO A 120 -0.51 9.68 -21.62
N ASP A 121 -1.06 10.88 -21.69
CA ASP A 121 -0.55 12.06 -20.98
C ASP A 121 -0.57 11.90 -19.44
N LEU A 122 -1.57 11.17 -18.91
CA LEU A 122 -1.63 10.87 -17.46
C LEU A 122 -0.50 9.95 -16.98
N VAL A 123 0.05 9.14 -17.89
CA VAL A 123 1.03 8.11 -17.52
C VAL A 123 2.44 8.51 -17.96
N ALA A 124 2.58 9.19 -19.09
CA ALA A 124 3.88 9.47 -19.73
C ALA A 124 4.86 10.27 -18.85
N GLU A 125 4.36 11.09 -17.91
CA GLU A 125 5.20 11.88 -16.98
C GLU A 125 5.63 11.08 -15.73
N CYS A 126 5.09 9.87 -15.54
CA CYS A 126 5.42 9.05 -14.38
C CYS A 126 6.80 8.39 -14.55
N ARG A 127 7.58 8.34 -13.48
CA ARG A 127 8.79 7.48 -13.43
C ARG A 127 8.46 6.06 -13.00
N VAL A 128 7.38 5.88 -12.26
CA VAL A 128 6.84 4.60 -11.79
C VAL A 128 5.33 4.69 -11.79
N LEU A 129 4.66 3.70 -12.36
CA LEU A 129 3.24 3.51 -12.18
C LEU A 129 2.99 2.59 -10.97
N PHE A 130 2.05 2.97 -10.11
CA PHE A 130 1.64 2.17 -8.97
C PHE A 130 0.16 1.80 -9.11
N VAL A 131 -0.17 0.51 -9.07
CA VAL A 131 -1.54 -0.01 -9.26
C VAL A 131 -1.95 -0.96 -8.14
N ASP A 132 -3.26 -1.12 -7.93
CA ASP A 132 -3.81 -2.11 -7.01
C ASP A 132 -4.92 -2.97 -7.66
N HIS A 133 -5.53 -3.82 -6.83
CA HIS A 133 -6.57 -4.76 -7.22
C HIS A 133 -7.99 -4.19 -7.17
N THR A 134 -8.19 -2.93 -6.81
CA THR A 134 -9.54 -2.37 -6.58
C THR A 134 -10.15 -1.74 -7.84
N VAL A 135 -9.31 -1.34 -8.79
CA VAL A 135 -9.71 -0.64 -10.03
C VAL A 135 -9.12 -1.33 -11.27
N ILE A 136 -9.41 -2.61 -11.45
CA ILE A 136 -8.71 -3.50 -12.39
C ILE A 136 -8.80 -3.03 -13.84
N GLY A 137 -9.96 -2.56 -14.30
CA GLY A 137 -10.11 -2.09 -15.68
C GLY A 137 -9.20 -0.90 -15.99
N ALA A 138 -9.21 0.11 -15.12
CA ALA A 138 -8.34 1.27 -15.24
C ALA A 138 -6.86 0.90 -15.03
N ALA A 139 -6.57 -0.03 -14.11
CA ALA A 139 -5.20 -0.50 -13.85
C ALA A 139 -4.60 -1.21 -15.07
N VAL A 140 -5.32 -2.13 -15.71
CA VAL A 140 -4.86 -2.80 -16.94
C VAL A 140 -4.54 -1.78 -18.03
N ARG A 141 -5.46 -0.84 -18.27
CA ARG A 141 -5.23 0.22 -19.25
C ARG A 141 -4.00 1.07 -18.94
N ALA A 142 -3.79 1.41 -17.68
CA ALA A 142 -2.63 2.19 -17.26
C ALA A 142 -1.33 1.42 -17.41
N VAL A 143 -1.33 0.12 -17.10
CA VAL A 143 -0.17 -0.76 -17.27
C VAL A 143 0.22 -0.87 -18.74
N GLU A 144 -0.74 -1.04 -19.66
CA GLU A 144 -0.49 -1.03 -21.10
C GLU A 144 0.21 0.25 -21.55
N LEU A 145 -0.28 1.41 -21.09
CA LEU A 145 0.29 2.70 -21.40
C LEU A 145 1.68 2.88 -20.77
N ALA A 146 1.87 2.44 -19.52
CA ALA A 146 3.17 2.49 -18.85
C ALA A 146 4.22 1.67 -19.62
N HIS A 147 3.89 0.45 -20.02
CA HIS A 147 4.79 -0.38 -20.81
C HIS A 147 5.10 0.22 -22.17
N ALA A 148 4.12 0.85 -22.85
CA ALA A 148 4.36 1.55 -24.12
C ALA A 148 5.35 2.72 -23.98
N HIS A 149 5.49 3.28 -22.78
CA HIS A 149 6.44 4.37 -22.47
C HIS A 149 7.68 3.91 -21.70
N GLY A 150 7.84 2.58 -21.48
CA GLY A 150 8.99 2.03 -20.74
C GLY A 150 8.97 2.37 -19.24
N ILE A 151 7.80 2.63 -18.67
CA ILE A 151 7.60 2.99 -17.27
C ILE A 151 7.35 1.72 -16.44
N PRO A 152 8.17 1.43 -15.41
CA PRO A 152 7.98 0.25 -14.58
C PRO A 152 6.70 0.34 -13.72
N VAL A 153 6.07 -0.82 -13.52
CA VAL A 153 4.83 -0.95 -12.77
C VAL A 153 5.07 -1.67 -11.45
N VAL A 154 4.71 -1.03 -10.34
CA VAL A 154 4.68 -1.63 -9.00
C VAL A 154 3.22 -1.94 -8.64
N GLY A 155 2.95 -3.17 -8.21
CA GLY A 155 1.60 -3.60 -7.84
C GLY A 155 1.47 -4.01 -6.39
N ASP A 156 0.38 -3.57 -5.78
CA ASP A 156 -0.06 -3.95 -4.44
C ASP A 156 -1.40 -4.71 -4.55
N ILE A 157 -1.32 -6.01 -4.46
CA ILE A 157 -2.48 -6.89 -4.60
C ILE A 157 -2.73 -7.59 -3.26
N GLU A 158 -3.92 -7.43 -2.69
CA GLU A 158 -4.31 -8.05 -1.42
C GLU A 158 -5.48 -9.03 -1.53
N SER A 159 -6.15 -9.08 -2.68
CA SER A 159 -7.30 -9.94 -2.93
C SER A 159 -7.10 -10.77 -4.19
N ASP A 160 -7.71 -11.94 -4.23
CA ASP A 160 -7.75 -12.88 -5.36
C ASP A 160 -9.18 -13.09 -5.88
N ARG A 161 -10.13 -12.23 -5.48
CA ARG A 161 -11.56 -12.44 -5.77
C ARG A 161 -11.98 -12.09 -7.18
N ASP A 162 -11.32 -11.13 -7.84
CA ASP A 162 -11.68 -10.73 -9.20
C ASP A 162 -10.98 -11.65 -10.21
N PRO A 163 -11.73 -12.27 -11.15
CA PRO A 163 -11.17 -13.21 -12.12
C PRO A 163 -10.16 -12.57 -13.09
N ARG A 164 -10.11 -11.24 -13.20
CA ARG A 164 -9.14 -10.50 -14.04
C ARG A 164 -7.78 -10.30 -13.37
N LEU A 165 -7.68 -10.56 -12.06
CA LEU A 165 -6.44 -10.34 -11.29
C LEU A 165 -5.23 -11.12 -11.78
N PRO A 166 -5.33 -12.41 -12.20
CA PRO A 166 -4.18 -13.14 -12.72
C PRO A 166 -3.56 -12.45 -13.94
N GLU A 167 -4.38 -11.85 -14.82
CA GLU A 167 -3.91 -11.10 -15.98
C GLU A 167 -3.18 -9.82 -15.56
N LEU A 168 -3.75 -9.03 -14.63
CA LEU A 168 -3.11 -7.84 -14.10
C LEU A 168 -1.79 -8.19 -13.40
N MET A 169 -1.79 -9.20 -12.52
CA MET A 169 -0.58 -9.65 -11.81
C MET A 169 0.52 -10.08 -12.79
N TYR A 170 0.15 -10.69 -13.92
CA TYR A 170 1.12 -11.09 -14.94
C TYR A 170 1.76 -9.90 -15.63
N GLN A 171 1.14 -8.74 -15.67
CA GLN A 171 1.66 -7.52 -16.31
C GLN A 171 2.48 -6.64 -15.35
N ILE A 172 2.40 -6.85 -14.04
CA ILE A 172 3.14 -6.06 -13.04
C ILE A 172 4.63 -6.42 -13.07
N ASP A 173 5.51 -5.43 -13.22
CA ASP A 173 6.97 -5.64 -13.26
C ASP A 173 7.54 -5.93 -11.87
N HIS A 174 7.07 -5.22 -10.85
CA HIS A 174 7.44 -5.39 -9.44
C HIS A 174 6.22 -5.88 -8.65
N LEU A 175 6.03 -7.20 -8.61
CA LEU A 175 4.91 -7.85 -7.92
C LEU A 175 5.28 -8.10 -6.47
N ILE A 176 4.62 -7.42 -5.53
CA ILE A 176 4.85 -7.57 -4.10
C ILE A 176 3.54 -8.04 -3.47
N LEU A 177 3.57 -9.20 -2.82
CA LEU A 177 2.39 -9.80 -2.19
C LEU A 177 2.63 -10.04 -0.70
N GLY A 178 1.59 -9.86 0.10
CA GLY A 178 1.58 -10.39 1.46
C GLY A 178 1.55 -11.92 1.46
N ILE A 179 2.22 -12.53 2.44
CA ILE A 179 2.35 -14.00 2.55
C ILE A 179 1.02 -14.75 2.48
N GLN A 180 -0.05 -14.17 3.03
CA GLN A 180 -1.37 -14.82 3.02
C GLN A 180 -1.94 -14.94 1.61
N LEU A 181 -1.87 -13.87 0.82
CA LEU A 181 -2.32 -13.91 -0.57
C LEU A 181 -1.38 -14.77 -1.41
N ALA A 182 -0.06 -14.60 -1.26
CA ALA A 182 0.92 -15.40 -1.98
C ALA A 182 0.70 -16.90 -1.77
N GLY A 183 0.42 -17.32 -0.52
CA GLY A 183 0.08 -18.72 -0.21
C GLY A 183 -1.20 -19.20 -0.88
N ARG A 184 -2.27 -18.39 -0.92
CA ARG A 184 -3.51 -18.77 -1.61
C ARG A 184 -3.34 -18.90 -3.11
N VAL A 185 -2.61 -17.96 -3.72
CA VAL A 185 -2.42 -17.92 -5.18
C VAL A 185 -1.49 -19.04 -5.67
N THR A 186 -0.47 -19.40 -4.89
CA THR A 186 0.53 -20.40 -5.28
C THR A 186 0.25 -21.79 -4.76
N GLY A 187 -0.52 -21.92 -3.68
CA GLY A 187 -0.68 -23.17 -2.93
C GLY A 187 0.51 -23.55 -2.06
N GLU A 188 1.54 -22.69 -2.00
CA GLU A 188 2.76 -22.94 -1.24
C GLU A 188 2.62 -22.45 0.22
N SER A 189 3.37 -23.05 1.15
CA SER A 189 3.42 -22.64 2.56
C SER A 189 4.67 -21.83 2.92
N GLU A 190 5.77 -22.04 2.19
CA GLU A 190 7.04 -21.39 2.45
C GLU A 190 7.27 -20.18 1.55
N PRO A 191 7.63 -19.01 2.11
CA PRO A 191 7.78 -17.76 1.32
C PRO A 191 8.76 -17.90 0.15
N ALA A 192 9.85 -18.62 0.34
CA ALA A 192 10.80 -18.85 -0.74
C ALA A 192 10.23 -19.70 -1.89
N ALA A 193 9.32 -20.64 -1.60
CA ALA A 193 8.61 -21.40 -2.62
C ALA A 193 7.55 -20.53 -3.33
N MET A 194 6.83 -19.70 -2.58
CA MET A 194 5.89 -18.74 -3.14
C MET A 194 6.58 -17.79 -4.14
N VAL A 195 7.72 -17.22 -3.76
CA VAL A 195 8.50 -16.35 -4.67
C VAL A 195 8.93 -17.10 -5.92
N ARG A 196 9.44 -18.34 -5.80
CA ARG A 196 9.81 -19.16 -6.97
C ARG A 196 8.63 -19.42 -7.91
N ALA A 197 7.43 -19.66 -7.36
CA ALA A 197 6.23 -19.91 -8.14
C ALA A 197 5.71 -18.66 -8.86
N LEU A 198 5.91 -17.48 -8.29
CA LEU A 198 5.43 -16.19 -8.81
C LEU A 198 6.46 -15.47 -9.67
N ALA A 199 7.75 -15.69 -9.44
CA ALA A 199 8.81 -14.98 -10.12
C ALA A 199 8.87 -15.33 -11.61
N ARG A 200 9.14 -14.32 -12.43
CA ARG A 200 9.16 -14.45 -13.90
C ARG A 200 10.45 -13.84 -14.48
N PRO A 201 11.02 -14.43 -15.53
CA PRO A 201 12.23 -13.88 -16.18
C PRO A 201 12.04 -12.47 -16.76
N ASN A 202 10.84 -12.14 -17.21
CA ASN A 202 10.49 -10.81 -17.74
C ASN A 202 9.94 -9.83 -16.69
N GLY A 203 9.66 -10.30 -15.46
CA GLY A 203 9.34 -9.43 -14.33
C GLY A 203 10.62 -8.88 -13.71
N ALA A 204 10.61 -7.62 -13.28
CA ALA A 204 11.79 -7.01 -12.65
C ALA A 204 12.04 -7.56 -11.23
N CYS A 205 10.97 -7.68 -10.43
CA CYS A 205 11.03 -8.20 -9.07
C CYS A 205 9.73 -8.95 -8.71
N CYS A 206 9.88 -10.06 -8.00
CA CYS A 206 8.79 -10.66 -7.25
C CYS A 206 9.18 -10.74 -5.78
N ALA A 207 8.30 -10.27 -4.88
CA ALA A 207 8.56 -10.26 -3.45
C ALA A 207 7.35 -10.77 -2.65
N VAL A 208 7.63 -11.44 -1.52
CA VAL A 208 6.63 -11.87 -0.55
C VAL A 208 7.00 -11.30 0.81
N THR A 209 6.14 -10.44 1.35
CA THR A 209 6.28 -9.85 2.69
C THR A 209 5.64 -10.75 3.73
N ALA A 210 6.31 -10.98 4.86
CA ALA A 210 5.88 -11.93 5.89
C ALA A 210 5.98 -11.34 7.33
N GLY A 211 5.71 -10.05 7.47
CA GLY A 211 5.71 -9.35 8.76
C GLY A 211 7.04 -9.46 9.47
N GLU A 212 7.05 -9.97 10.72
CA GLU A 212 8.26 -10.13 11.53
C GLU A 212 9.31 -11.06 10.93
N ARG A 213 8.93 -11.91 9.98
CA ARG A 213 9.87 -12.78 9.26
C ARG A 213 10.61 -12.06 8.12
N GLY A 214 10.24 -10.80 7.81
CA GLY A 214 10.87 -10.03 6.75
C GLY A 214 10.29 -10.25 5.36
N CYS A 215 11.13 -10.18 4.33
CA CYS A 215 10.75 -10.21 2.92
C CYS A 215 11.62 -11.21 2.14
N TRP A 216 10.99 -12.07 1.35
CA TRP A 216 11.66 -12.91 0.35
C TRP A 216 11.44 -12.32 -1.02
N TYR A 217 12.47 -12.25 -1.83
CA TYR A 217 12.37 -11.65 -3.17
C TYR A 217 13.30 -12.33 -4.17
N SER A 218 12.96 -12.18 -5.44
CA SER A 218 13.75 -12.61 -6.59
C SER A 218 13.76 -11.52 -7.64
N GLU A 219 14.92 -11.27 -8.21
CA GLU A 219 15.12 -10.36 -9.32
C GLU A 219 15.12 -11.13 -10.62
N ARG A 220 14.27 -10.77 -11.57
CA ARG A 220 14.19 -11.36 -12.94
C ARG A 220 14.11 -12.90 -12.94
N GLY A 221 13.37 -13.46 -11.97
CA GLY A 221 13.24 -14.90 -11.82
C GLY A 221 14.53 -15.62 -11.44
N GLY A 222 15.53 -14.91 -10.94
CA GLY A 222 16.79 -15.45 -10.46
C GLY A 222 16.70 -16.06 -9.05
N GLU A 223 17.81 -16.09 -8.35
CA GLU A 223 17.90 -16.64 -6.99
C GLU A 223 16.96 -15.91 -6.01
N VAL A 224 16.28 -16.69 -5.16
CA VAL A 224 15.46 -16.13 -4.07
C VAL A 224 16.36 -15.71 -2.92
N ARG A 225 16.25 -14.46 -2.54
CA ARG A 225 16.95 -13.85 -1.40
C ARG A 225 15.98 -13.58 -0.28
N HIS A 226 16.49 -13.53 0.94
CA HIS A 226 15.75 -13.16 2.14
C HIS A 226 16.36 -11.92 2.77
N PHE A 227 15.50 -10.94 3.06
CA PHE A 227 15.84 -9.78 3.86
C PHE A 227 15.06 -9.85 5.20
N PRO A 228 15.71 -9.95 6.36
CA PRO A 228 15.05 -10.08 7.65
C PRO A 228 14.34 -8.76 8.03
N ALA A 229 13.28 -8.85 8.84
CA ALA A 229 12.70 -7.67 9.46
C ALA A 229 13.67 -7.07 10.48
N PHE A 230 13.60 -5.73 10.62
CA PHE A 230 14.33 -5.05 11.69
C PHE A 230 13.67 -5.30 13.04
N PRO A 231 14.46 -5.53 14.12
CA PRO A 231 13.92 -5.68 15.47
C PRO A 231 13.42 -4.32 15.97
N VAL A 232 12.09 -4.19 16.12
CA VAL A 232 11.43 -2.98 16.62
C VAL A 232 10.36 -3.35 17.65
N HIS A 233 10.03 -2.42 18.55
CA HIS A 233 8.89 -2.61 19.46
C HIS A 233 7.59 -2.29 18.69
N VAL A 234 6.86 -3.33 18.29
CA VAL A 234 5.63 -3.21 17.51
C VAL A 234 4.48 -2.73 18.38
N VAL A 235 3.82 -1.65 17.96
CA VAL A 235 2.60 -1.09 18.56
C VAL A 235 1.39 -1.37 17.69
N ASP A 236 1.50 -1.12 16.35
CA ASP A 236 0.40 -1.31 15.41
C ASP A 236 0.92 -1.58 13.98
N THR A 237 0.49 -2.70 13.40
CA THR A 237 0.89 -3.11 12.06
C THR A 237 -0.05 -2.62 10.94
N THR A 238 -1.06 -1.81 11.26
CA THR A 238 -2.00 -1.26 10.26
C THR A 238 -1.23 -0.44 9.23
N GLY A 239 -1.43 -0.71 7.95
CA GLY A 239 -0.79 0.03 6.86
C GLY A 239 0.71 -0.27 6.64
N CYS A 240 1.33 -1.21 7.39
CA CYS A 240 2.74 -1.56 7.17
C CYS A 240 3.02 -2.11 5.77
N GLY A 241 2.08 -2.87 5.20
CA GLY A 241 2.15 -3.34 3.82
C GLY A 241 2.16 -2.18 2.84
N ASP A 242 1.21 -1.26 2.99
CA ASP A 242 1.09 -0.08 2.13
C ASP A 242 2.32 0.82 2.22
N VAL A 243 2.87 0.98 3.44
CA VAL A 243 4.12 1.72 3.67
C VAL A 243 5.29 1.04 2.98
N PHE A 244 5.39 -0.28 3.06
CA PHE A 244 6.41 -1.04 2.34
C PHE A 244 6.31 -0.79 0.83
N HIS A 245 5.11 -0.91 0.25
CA HIS A 245 4.88 -0.70 -1.19
C HIS A 245 5.19 0.74 -1.61
N GLY A 246 4.74 1.74 -0.84
CA GLY A 246 5.00 3.16 -1.12
C GLY A 246 6.49 3.50 -1.07
N ALA A 247 7.21 3.00 -0.06
CA ALA A 247 8.65 3.20 0.07
C ALA A 247 9.43 2.50 -1.06
N TYR A 248 9.04 1.27 -1.41
CA TYR A 248 9.60 0.54 -2.53
C TYR A 248 9.40 1.30 -3.86
N ALA A 249 8.18 1.75 -4.14
CA ALA A 249 7.88 2.52 -5.36
C ALA A 249 8.67 3.85 -5.42
N ALA A 250 8.84 4.53 -4.28
CA ALA A 250 9.66 5.73 -4.19
C ALA A 250 11.14 5.46 -4.51
N CYS A 251 11.67 4.31 -4.11
CA CYS A 251 13.02 3.88 -4.46
C CYS A 251 13.14 3.59 -5.96
N MET A 252 12.17 2.89 -6.55
CA MET A 252 12.15 2.64 -8.00
C MET A 252 12.09 3.94 -8.80
N ALA A 253 11.34 4.94 -8.34
CA ALA A 253 11.29 6.25 -8.98
C ALA A 253 12.63 7.03 -8.92
N ARG A 254 13.54 6.63 -8.05
CA ARG A 254 14.93 7.16 -7.94
C ARG A 254 15.98 6.26 -8.60
N ASP A 255 15.56 5.23 -9.33
CA ASP A 255 16.45 4.25 -9.98
C ASP A 255 17.35 3.50 -8.96
N GLU A 256 16.90 3.33 -7.71
CA GLU A 256 17.60 2.56 -6.70
C GLU A 256 17.65 1.06 -7.05
N GLN A 257 18.66 0.38 -6.59
CA GLN A 257 18.74 -1.08 -6.73
C GLN A 257 17.62 -1.76 -5.93
N ILE A 258 17.09 -2.87 -6.44
CA ILE A 258 15.98 -3.61 -5.81
C ILE A 258 16.33 -4.02 -4.37
N SER A 259 17.55 -4.49 -4.12
CA SER A 259 18.01 -4.84 -2.77
C SER A 259 17.97 -3.64 -1.79
N ARG A 260 18.34 -2.43 -2.27
CA ARG A 260 18.24 -1.22 -1.48
C ARG A 260 16.79 -0.79 -1.27
N ALA A 261 15.94 -0.93 -2.28
CA ALA A 261 14.52 -0.66 -2.16
C ALA A 261 13.84 -1.57 -1.12
N ILE A 262 14.17 -2.86 -1.10
CA ILE A 262 13.69 -3.82 -0.09
C ILE A 262 14.16 -3.41 1.32
N GLU A 263 15.43 -3.03 1.47
CA GLU A 263 15.97 -2.56 2.77
C GLU A 263 15.24 -1.30 3.27
N ILE A 264 15.09 -0.27 2.44
CA ILE A 264 14.38 0.97 2.78
C ILE A 264 12.91 0.69 3.09
N ALA A 265 12.24 -0.11 2.28
CA ALA A 265 10.83 -0.46 2.48
C ALA A 265 10.61 -1.25 3.77
N THR A 266 11.50 -2.20 4.10
CA THR A 266 11.46 -2.95 5.35
C THR A 266 11.69 -2.05 6.55
N ALA A 267 12.64 -1.11 6.48
CA ALA A 267 12.90 -0.14 7.54
C ALA A 267 11.71 0.82 7.73
N ALA A 268 11.14 1.34 6.64
CA ALA A 268 9.98 2.22 6.69
C ALA A 268 8.78 1.55 7.37
N ALA A 269 8.45 0.31 6.97
CA ALA A 269 7.38 -0.49 7.56
C ALA A 269 7.66 -0.82 9.04
N GLY A 270 8.91 -1.14 9.40
CA GLY A 270 9.34 -1.38 10.77
C GLY A 270 9.17 -0.13 11.64
N ILE A 271 9.69 1.02 11.23
CA ILE A 271 9.54 2.29 11.96
C ILE A 271 8.07 2.65 12.13
N LYS A 272 7.27 2.54 11.05
CA LYS A 272 5.83 2.80 11.09
C LYS A 272 5.13 1.93 12.14
N SER A 273 5.48 0.67 12.27
CA SER A 273 4.85 -0.26 13.21
C SER A 273 5.01 0.12 14.68
N THR A 274 5.94 1.01 15.02
CA THR A 274 6.17 1.51 16.38
C THR A 274 5.16 2.57 16.83
N GLN A 275 4.25 2.99 15.96
CA GLN A 275 3.24 4.02 16.23
C GLN A 275 1.84 3.51 15.89
N PRO A 276 0.80 3.98 16.62
CA PRO A 276 -0.58 3.60 16.33
C PRO A 276 -1.11 4.26 15.06
N GLY A 277 -2.13 3.64 14.43
CA GLY A 277 -2.82 4.14 13.24
C GLY A 277 -2.10 3.80 11.93
N GLY A 278 -2.77 4.05 10.79
CA GLY A 278 -2.27 3.67 9.46
C GLY A 278 -1.13 4.55 8.94
N ARG A 279 -1.17 5.86 9.21
CA ARG A 279 -0.26 6.84 8.57
C ARG A 279 0.60 7.65 9.54
N SER A 280 0.23 7.76 10.83
CA SER A 280 0.91 8.65 11.79
C SER A 280 2.40 8.31 11.97
N GLY A 281 2.74 7.03 11.94
CA GLY A 281 4.12 6.55 12.11
C GLY A 281 4.96 6.46 10.83
N ILE A 282 4.45 6.88 9.66
CA ILE A 282 5.21 6.84 8.41
C ILE A 282 6.42 7.77 8.51
N PRO A 283 7.67 7.25 8.39
CA PRO A 283 8.87 8.07 8.48
C PRO A 283 9.15 8.84 7.18
N ASP A 284 9.98 9.89 7.29
CA ASP A 284 10.65 10.50 6.15
C ASP A 284 11.97 9.77 5.82
N LEU A 285 12.54 10.06 4.65
CA LEU A 285 13.79 9.42 4.21
C LEU A 285 14.98 9.66 5.17
N PRO A 286 15.21 10.88 5.69
CA PRO A 286 16.27 11.11 6.68
C PRO A 286 16.14 10.26 7.96
N THR A 287 14.92 10.03 8.43
CA THR A 287 14.64 9.16 9.58
C THR A 287 14.97 7.71 9.28
N ILE A 288 14.60 7.19 8.10
CA ILE A 288 14.94 5.83 7.65
C ILE A 288 16.47 5.69 7.56
N GLU A 289 17.15 6.64 6.95
CA GLU A 289 18.60 6.58 6.81
C GLU A 289 19.34 6.63 8.14
N ARG A 290 18.84 7.42 9.10
CA ARG A 290 19.38 7.45 10.48
C ARG A 290 19.19 6.10 11.14
N PHE A 291 17.98 5.52 11.08
CA PHE A 291 17.67 4.21 11.63
C PHE A 291 18.60 3.12 11.07
N LEU A 292 18.79 3.09 9.75
CA LEU A 292 19.68 2.12 9.11
C LEU A 292 21.15 2.30 9.53
N ARG A 293 21.61 3.53 9.71
CA ARG A 293 22.98 3.81 10.20
C ARG A 293 23.18 3.33 11.65
N GLU A 294 22.21 3.57 12.53
CA GLU A 294 22.24 3.14 13.93
C GLU A 294 22.21 1.61 14.04
N TYR A 295 21.32 0.97 13.26
CA TYR A 295 21.25 -0.48 13.20
C TYR A 295 22.57 -1.12 12.75
N ASN A 296 23.18 -0.61 11.69
CA ASN A 296 24.45 -1.14 11.16
C ASN A 296 25.65 -0.91 12.09
N ARG A 297 25.56 0.02 13.04
CA ARG A 297 26.58 0.24 14.07
C ARG A 297 26.40 -0.66 15.30
N GLY A 298 25.24 -1.30 15.44
CA GLY A 298 24.90 -2.08 16.63
C GLY A 298 24.48 -1.21 17.83
N ASP A 299 24.01 0.03 17.55
CA ASP A 299 23.61 1.01 18.55
C ASP A 299 22.12 0.86 18.97
N MET A 300 21.42 -0.21 18.52
CA MET A 300 20.00 -0.47 18.81
C MET A 300 19.78 -1.76 19.56
#